data_f0abc357c85a465f1b7c56d919d03f88
#
_entry.id   f0abc357c85a465f1b7c56d919d03f88
#
_cell.length_a   1.000
_cell.length_b   1.000
_cell.length_c   1.000
_cell.angle_alpha   90.00
_cell.angle_beta   90.00
_cell.angle_gamma   90.00
#
_symmetry.space_group_name_H-M   'P 1'
#
loop_
_entity.id
_entity.type
_entity.pdbx_description
1 polymer ?
#
loop_
_entity_poly.entity_id
_entity_poly.type
_entity_poly.pdbx_seq_one_letter_code
_entity_poly.pdbx_strand_id
1 'polypeptide(L)'
;AIRRQRQMCIRDSVETFCGECFFCQHGYVNNCTDVNGGWALGCRIDGGQAEYVRVPYADRGLNRIPDSVSDEQALFVGDVLATGFWAARISEISGDDTVLVIGAGPTGICTLLCVMLKKPKRIIVCEKSSERIRFIREHYPDVLVTEPEECKEFVLRNSDHGGADVVLEVAGAGDTFRLAWECACLLYT
;
A
#
# COMPACT_ATOMS: atom_id res chain seq x y z
N ALA A 1 -8.42 -14.10 22.24
CA ALA A 1 -7.16 -14.63 22.76
C ALA A 1 -6.31 -13.51 23.33
N ILE A 2 -5.68 -13.70 24.48
CA ILE A 2 -4.70 -12.77 25.04
C ILE A 2 -3.34 -13.40 24.78
N ARG A 3 -2.45 -12.72 24.03
CA ARG A 3 -1.14 -13.26 23.67
C ARG A 3 -0.02 -12.26 23.91
N ARG A 4 1.14 -12.76 24.33
CA ARG A 4 2.38 -11.99 24.38
C ARG A 4 2.87 -11.76 22.95
N GLN A 5 3.14 -10.53 22.57
CA GLN A 5 3.62 -10.17 21.22
C GLN A 5 4.89 -10.91 20.78
N ARG A 6 5.72 -11.38 21.71
CA ARG A 6 7.00 -12.03 21.44
C ARG A 6 6.95 -13.58 21.31
N GLN A 7 5.81 -14.22 21.49
CA GLN A 7 5.77 -15.69 21.58
C GLN A 7 5.24 -16.42 20.36
N MET A 8 4.80 -15.71 19.34
CA MET A 8 4.29 -16.38 18.13
C MET A 8 4.54 -15.51 16.91
N CYS A 9 5.18 -16.09 15.90
CA CYS A 9 5.27 -15.55 14.56
C CYS A 9 3.86 -15.41 13.94
N ILE A 10 3.11 -14.38 14.33
CA ILE A 10 1.76 -14.12 13.88
C ILE A 10 1.72 -12.71 13.30
N ARG A 11 1.22 -12.62 12.09
CA ARG A 11 0.88 -11.37 11.47
C ARG A 11 -0.55 -11.01 11.85
N ASP A 12 -0.72 -9.80 12.33
CA ASP A 12 -2.02 -9.19 12.63
C ASP A 12 -2.30 -8.04 11.66
N SER A 13 -3.54 -7.88 11.28
CA SER A 13 -4.03 -6.66 10.64
C SER A 13 -4.91 -5.90 11.63
N VAL A 14 -5.03 -4.58 11.46
CA VAL A 14 -5.83 -3.75 12.36
C VAL A 14 -7.32 -4.09 12.33
N GLU A 15 -7.77 -4.73 11.24
CA GLU A 15 -9.14 -5.20 11.10
C GLU A 15 -9.35 -6.52 11.83
N THR A 16 -10.28 -6.49 12.76
CA THR A 16 -10.89 -7.67 13.36
C THR A 16 -12.29 -7.85 12.78
N PHE A 17 -12.79 -9.07 12.67
CA PHE A 17 -14.10 -9.29 12.02
C PHE A 17 -14.84 -10.52 12.53
N CYS A 18 -16.16 -10.37 12.68
CA CYS A 18 -16.99 -11.44 13.23
C CYS A 18 -17.20 -12.62 12.28
N GLY A 19 -17.06 -12.42 10.96
CA GLY A 19 -17.25 -13.42 9.92
C GLY A 19 -18.71 -13.82 9.65
N GLU A 20 -19.69 -13.21 10.32
CA GLU A 20 -21.10 -13.61 10.27
C GLU A 20 -22.03 -12.50 9.74
N CYS A 21 -21.66 -11.22 9.90
CA CYS A 21 -22.45 -10.12 9.38
C CYS A 21 -22.40 -10.06 7.84
N PHE A 22 -23.34 -9.32 7.26
CA PHE A 22 -23.44 -9.14 5.80
C PHE A 22 -22.11 -8.76 5.16
N PHE A 23 -21.42 -7.77 5.70
CA PHE A 23 -20.15 -7.29 5.14
C PHE A 23 -19.05 -8.36 5.18
N CYS A 24 -18.92 -9.08 6.29
CA CYS A 24 -17.94 -10.15 6.42
C CYS A 24 -18.19 -11.29 5.42
N GLN A 25 -19.45 -11.67 5.24
CA GLN A 25 -19.83 -12.74 4.30
C GLN A 25 -19.58 -12.36 2.84
N HIS A 26 -19.56 -11.05 2.53
CA HIS A 26 -19.27 -10.52 1.19
C HIS A 26 -17.82 -10.07 1.00
N GLY A 27 -16.92 -10.35 1.96
CA GLY A 27 -15.49 -10.03 1.85
C GLY A 27 -15.10 -8.60 2.26
N TYR A 28 -16.04 -7.79 2.72
CA TYR A 28 -15.79 -6.42 3.19
C TYR A 28 -15.57 -6.38 4.71
N VAL A 29 -14.57 -7.10 5.18
CA VAL A 29 -14.32 -7.30 6.62
C VAL A 29 -14.04 -6.02 7.39
N ASN A 30 -13.47 -5.01 6.73
CA ASN A 30 -13.25 -3.67 7.29
C ASN A 30 -14.55 -2.94 7.64
N ASN A 31 -15.67 -3.31 7.03
CA ASN A 31 -17.01 -2.78 7.31
C ASN A 31 -17.80 -3.65 8.29
N CYS A 32 -17.15 -4.54 9.02
CA CYS A 32 -17.80 -5.38 10.02
C CYS A 32 -18.62 -4.56 11.01
N THR A 33 -19.89 -4.94 11.21
CA THR A 33 -20.84 -4.21 12.07
C THR A 33 -20.77 -4.61 13.54
N ASP A 34 -19.99 -5.63 13.89
CA ASP A 34 -19.78 -6.02 15.28
C ASP A 34 -18.98 -4.94 16.03
N VAL A 35 -19.28 -4.75 17.33
CA VAL A 35 -18.63 -3.74 18.17
C VAL A 35 -17.11 -3.93 18.28
N ASN A 36 -16.64 -5.16 18.20
CA ASN A 36 -15.22 -5.52 18.21
C ASN A 36 -14.67 -5.77 16.79
N GLY A 37 -15.44 -5.48 15.76
CA GLY A 37 -15.09 -5.70 14.37
C GLY A 37 -14.71 -4.44 13.61
N GLY A 38 -14.31 -4.59 12.36
CA GLY A 38 -13.80 -3.48 11.55
C GLY A 38 -12.52 -2.89 12.15
N TRP A 39 -12.40 -1.60 12.16
CA TRP A 39 -11.26 -0.86 12.73
C TRP A 39 -11.36 -0.73 14.25
N ALA A 40 -11.47 -1.84 14.95
CA ALA A 40 -11.65 -1.83 16.40
C ALA A 40 -10.31 -1.76 17.14
N LEU A 41 -9.34 -2.59 16.75
CA LEU A 41 -8.07 -2.75 17.44
C LEU A 41 -7.21 -1.47 17.36
N GLY A 42 -6.87 -0.91 18.50
CA GLY A 42 -6.14 0.35 18.60
C GLY A 42 -6.98 1.61 18.34
N CYS A 43 -8.27 1.47 18.09
CA CYS A 43 -9.19 2.59 17.84
C CYS A 43 -10.36 2.60 18.84
N ARG A 44 -11.17 1.55 18.88
CA ARG A 44 -12.31 1.42 19.81
C ARG A 44 -12.03 0.49 20.99
N ILE A 45 -11.02 -0.35 20.87
CA ILE A 45 -10.47 -1.22 21.91
C ILE A 45 -8.96 -1.04 21.98
N ASP A 46 -8.34 -1.53 23.06
CA ASP A 46 -6.90 -1.43 23.25
C ASP A 46 -6.11 -2.03 22.10
N GLY A 47 -5.01 -1.37 21.72
CA GLY A 47 -4.15 -1.76 20.61
C GLY A 47 -2.94 -2.57 21.01
N GLY A 48 -2.01 -2.76 20.05
CA GLY A 48 -0.82 -3.61 20.19
C GLY A 48 0.39 -2.94 20.83
N GLN A 49 0.37 -1.66 21.21
CA GLN A 49 1.49 -0.98 21.89
C GLN A 49 1.48 -1.30 23.41
N ALA A 50 1.55 -2.60 23.73
CA ALA A 50 1.51 -3.12 25.10
C ALA A 50 2.24 -4.46 25.18
N GLU A 51 2.50 -4.95 26.39
CA GLU A 51 3.07 -6.30 26.58
C GLU A 51 2.12 -7.41 26.11
N TYR A 52 0.81 -7.14 26.17
CA TYR A 52 -0.26 -8.06 25.77
C TYR A 52 -1.29 -7.32 24.95
N VAL A 53 -1.81 -7.99 23.95
CA VAL A 53 -2.93 -7.48 23.13
C VAL A 53 -4.06 -8.52 23.09
N ARG A 54 -5.29 -8.04 23.25
CA ARG A 54 -6.49 -8.87 23.07
C ARG A 54 -6.99 -8.70 21.65
N VAL A 55 -6.87 -9.75 20.85
CA VAL A 55 -7.35 -9.75 19.46
C VAL A 55 -8.71 -10.45 19.40
N PRO A 56 -9.80 -9.71 19.17
CA PRO A 56 -11.11 -10.30 18.92
C PRO A 56 -11.08 -11.18 17.65
N TYR A 57 -11.86 -12.26 17.67
CA TYR A 57 -11.97 -13.17 16.51
C TYR A 57 -10.63 -13.67 15.98
N ALA A 58 -9.69 -13.93 16.87
CA ALA A 58 -8.31 -14.29 16.54
C ALA A 58 -8.20 -15.47 15.56
N ASP A 59 -9.10 -16.43 15.65
CA ASP A 59 -9.12 -17.63 14.77
C ASP A 59 -9.46 -17.27 13.30
N ARG A 60 -10.00 -16.08 13.06
CA ARG A 60 -10.35 -15.59 11.72
C ARG A 60 -9.36 -14.54 11.20
N GLY A 61 -8.85 -13.67 12.08
CA GLY A 61 -8.01 -12.52 11.72
C GLY A 61 -6.51 -12.78 11.79
N LEU A 62 -6.04 -13.76 12.59
CA LEU A 62 -4.63 -14.05 12.73
C LEU A 62 -4.17 -15.11 11.71
N ASN A 63 -3.03 -14.83 11.07
CA ASN A 63 -2.38 -15.78 10.18
C ASN A 63 -1.01 -16.13 10.73
N ARG A 64 -0.65 -17.43 10.70
CA ARG A 64 0.70 -17.85 11.03
C ARG A 64 1.68 -17.32 10.00
N ILE A 65 2.78 -16.72 10.46
CA ILE A 65 3.89 -16.33 9.59
C ILE A 65 4.57 -17.61 9.10
N PRO A 66 4.75 -17.79 7.77
CA PRO A 66 5.50 -18.92 7.23
C PRO A 66 6.95 -18.92 7.74
N ASP A 67 7.53 -20.10 7.93
CA ASP A 67 8.90 -20.24 8.44
C ASP A 67 9.98 -19.61 7.51
N SER A 68 9.64 -19.38 6.23
CA SER A 68 10.48 -18.69 5.24
C SER A 68 10.43 -17.16 5.31
N VAL A 69 9.60 -16.58 6.17
CA VAL A 69 9.40 -15.13 6.27
C VAL A 69 9.86 -14.67 7.65
N SER A 70 10.78 -13.71 7.72
CA SER A 70 11.23 -13.17 9.00
C SER A 70 10.17 -12.25 9.63
N ASP A 71 10.28 -12.01 10.94
CA ASP A 71 9.39 -11.10 11.66
C ASP A 71 9.47 -9.67 11.09
N GLU A 72 10.67 -9.22 10.70
CA GLU A 72 10.86 -7.91 10.06
C GLU A 72 10.17 -7.81 8.71
N GLN A 73 10.21 -8.86 7.90
CA GLN A 73 9.48 -8.91 6.62
C GLN A 73 7.98 -8.94 6.85
N ALA A 74 7.51 -9.73 7.81
CA ALA A 74 6.09 -9.85 8.14
C ALA A 74 5.49 -8.54 8.66
N LEU A 75 6.29 -7.71 9.33
CA LEU A 75 5.84 -6.43 9.89
C LEU A 75 5.17 -5.52 8.84
N PHE A 76 5.68 -5.51 7.62
CA PHE A 76 5.15 -4.64 6.56
C PHE A 76 3.88 -5.20 5.90
N VAL A 77 3.62 -6.51 6.02
CA VAL A 77 2.51 -7.19 5.33
C VAL A 77 1.14 -6.74 5.85
N GLY A 78 1.06 -6.39 7.14
CA GLY A 78 -0.22 -6.08 7.80
C GLY A 78 -0.91 -4.83 7.29
N ASP A 79 -0.15 -3.83 6.83
CA ASP A 79 -0.68 -2.53 6.45
C ASP A 79 -0.07 -2.03 5.13
N VAL A 80 1.14 -1.50 5.18
CA VAL A 80 1.71 -0.74 4.04
C VAL A 80 1.90 -1.58 2.78
N LEU A 81 2.30 -2.85 2.90
CA LEU A 81 2.42 -3.74 1.76
C LEU A 81 1.05 -4.19 1.25
N ALA A 82 0.10 -4.48 2.15
CA ALA A 82 -1.27 -4.81 1.78
C ALA A 82 -1.96 -3.63 1.07
N THR A 83 -1.73 -2.41 1.53
CA THR A 83 -2.22 -1.17 0.90
C THR A 83 -1.65 -1.02 -0.52
N GLY A 84 -0.33 -1.17 -0.68
CA GLY A 84 0.32 -1.13 -1.99
C GLY A 84 -0.16 -2.23 -2.94
N PHE A 85 -0.34 -3.44 -2.42
CA PHE A 85 -0.87 -4.57 -3.19
C PHE A 85 -2.31 -4.31 -3.67
N TRP A 86 -3.15 -3.79 -2.77
CA TRP A 86 -4.53 -3.42 -3.11
C TRP A 86 -4.57 -2.34 -4.19
N ALA A 87 -3.79 -1.26 -4.03
CA ALA A 87 -3.68 -0.20 -5.02
C ALA A 87 -3.28 -0.73 -6.40
N ALA A 88 -2.21 -1.53 -6.48
CA ALA A 88 -1.76 -2.15 -7.73
C ALA A 88 -2.77 -3.15 -8.33
N ARG A 89 -3.61 -3.78 -7.48
CA ARG A 89 -4.64 -4.71 -7.92
C ARG A 89 -5.85 -3.99 -8.56
N ILE A 90 -6.37 -2.95 -7.88
CA ILE A 90 -7.57 -2.23 -8.37
C ILE A 90 -7.30 -1.34 -9.58
N SER A 91 -6.03 -0.98 -9.80
CA SER A 91 -5.61 -0.17 -10.94
C SER A 91 -5.50 -0.94 -12.26
N GLU A 92 -5.74 -2.24 -12.26
CA GLU A 92 -5.77 -3.12 -13.45
C GLU A 92 -4.55 -2.94 -14.38
N ILE A 93 -3.38 -2.65 -13.78
CA ILE A 93 -2.14 -2.36 -14.51
C ILE A 93 -1.82 -3.43 -15.54
N SER A 94 -1.59 -3.02 -16.78
CA SER A 94 -1.20 -3.84 -17.93
C SER A 94 0.30 -3.72 -18.26
N GLY A 95 0.79 -4.60 -19.13
CA GLY A 95 2.17 -4.59 -19.59
C GLY A 95 2.55 -3.40 -20.48
N ASP A 96 1.58 -2.68 -21.04
CA ASP A 96 1.80 -1.53 -21.91
C ASP A 96 1.74 -0.19 -21.19
N ASP A 97 1.32 -0.20 -19.91
CA ASP A 97 1.06 1.02 -19.13
C ASP A 97 2.34 1.73 -18.70
N THR A 98 2.25 3.05 -18.62
CA THR A 98 3.15 3.91 -17.85
C THR A 98 2.48 4.20 -16.49
N VAL A 99 3.11 3.77 -15.41
CA VAL A 99 2.61 3.96 -14.05
C VAL A 99 3.39 5.04 -13.33
N LEU A 100 2.69 6.04 -12.79
CA LEU A 100 3.27 7.06 -11.92
C LEU A 100 2.92 6.76 -10.46
N VAL A 101 3.94 6.71 -9.60
CA VAL A 101 3.79 6.64 -8.14
C VAL A 101 4.26 7.96 -7.54
N ILE A 102 3.38 8.69 -6.86
CA ILE A 102 3.72 9.95 -6.20
C ILE A 102 3.96 9.71 -4.72
N GLY A 103 5.22 9.89 -4.31
CA GLY A 103 5.70 9.63 -2.97
C GLY A 103 6.45 8.30 -2.85
N ALA A 104 7.64 8.35 -2.21
CA ALA A 104 8.48 7.19 -1.94
C ALA A 104 8.72 6.99 -0.43
N GLY A 105 7.72 7.29 0.38
CA GLY A 105 7.67 6.86 1.78
C GLY A 105 7.47 5.35 1.91
N PRO A 106 7.32 4.81 3.13
CA PRO A 106 7.12 3.38 3.33
C PRO A 106 6.00 2.78 2.49
N THR A 107 4.84 3.42 2.45
CA THR A 107 3.71 3.01 1.60
C THR A 107 4.05 3.10 0.12
N GLY A 108 4.77 4.17 -0.30
CA GLY A 108 5.18 4.36 -1.69
C GLY A 108 6.14 3.28 -2.18
N ILE A 109 7.13 2.90 -1.37
CA ILE A 109 8.05 1.80 -1.70
C ILE A 109 7.29 0.47 -1.76
N CYS A 110 6.40 0.19 -0.82
CA CYS A 110 5.57 -1.02 -0.87
C CYS A 110 4.66 -1.04 -2.10
N THR A 111 4.10 0.12 -2.48
CA THR A 111 3.31 0.27 -3.71
C THR A 111 4.17 0.02 -4.95
N LEU A 112 5.37 0.61 -5.01
CA LEU A 112 6.33 0.38 -6.09
C LEU A 112 6.63 -1.11 -6.28
N LEU A 113 6.93 -1.82 -5.19
CA LEU A 113 7.18 -3.27 -5.24
C LEU A 113 5.99 -4.05 -5.83
N CYS A 114 4.76 -3.67 -5.44
CA CYS A 114 3.55 -4.31 -5.95
C CYS A 114 3.28 -3.96 -7.42
N VAL A 115 3.57 -2.73 -7.84
CA VAL A 115 3.51 -2.30 -9.25
C VAL A 115 4.51 -3.09 -10.10
N MET A 116 5.75 -3.27 -9.62
CA MET A 116 6.76 -4.05 -10.32
C MET A 116 6.32 -5.50 -10.59
N LEU A 117 5.53 -6.11 -9.70
CA LEU A 117 4.96 -7.44 -9.93
C LEU A 117 4.01 -7.50 -11.14
N LYS A 118 3.41 -6.37 -11.50
CA LYS A 118 2.51 -6.25 -12.67
C LYS A 118 3.28 -6.10 -13.99
N LYS A 119 4.58 -5.76 -13.91
CA LYS A 119 5.48 -5.59 -15.06
C LYS A 119 4.95 -4.58 -16.11
N PRO A 120 4.57 -3.37 -15.71
CA PRO A 120 4.19 -2.33 -16.67
C PRO A 120 5.36 -1.97 -17.59
N LYS A 121 5.07 -1.30 -18.69
CA LYS A 121 6.07 -0.83 -19.64
C LYS A 121 7.07 0.14 -19.01
N ARG A 122 6.56 1.07 -18.17
CA ARG A 122 7.39 2.05 -17.44
C ARG A 122 6.85 2.29 -16.05
N ILE A 123 7.75 2.55 -15.13
CA ILE A 123 7.43 3.02 -13.79
C ILE A 123 8.16 4.34 -13.56
N ILE A 124 7.43 5.36 -13.15
CA ILE A 124 7.93 6.67 -12.78
C ILE A 124 7.61 6.89 -11.30
N VAL A 125 8.58 7.33 -10.53
CA VAL A 125 8.38 7.72 -9.12
C VAL A 125 8.65 9.21 -9.00
N CYS A 126 7.69 9.95 -8.43
CA CYS A 126 7.83 11.35 -8.07
C CYS A 126 8.11 11.46 -6.56
N GLU A 127 9.27 11.99 -6.19
CA GLU A 127 9.67 12.15 -4.79
C GLU A 127 10.47 13.46 -4.62
N LYS A 128 10.29 14.14 -3.46
CA LYS A 128 11.01 15.40 -3.13
C LYS A 128 12.24 15.20 -2.26
N SER A 129 12.34 14.08 -1.53
CA SER A 129 13.47 13.79 -0.66
C SER A 129 14.65 13.26 -1.47
N SER A 130 15.75 14.01 -1.48
CA SER A 130 16.99 13.60 -2.16
C SER A 130 17.53 12.26 -1.65
N GLU A 131 17.35 11.94 -0.37
CA GLU A 131 17.75 10.66 0.21
C GLU A 131 16.92 9.51 -0.37
N ARG A 132 15.61 9.65 -0.46
CA ARG A 132 14.71 8.63 -1.02
C ARG A 132 14.90 8.48 -2.54
N ILE A 133 15.12 9.59 -3.24
CA ILE A 133 15.48 9.58 -4.68
C ILE A 133 16.75 8.75 -4.89
N ARG A 134 17.80 9.00 -4.09
CA ARG A 134 19.04 8.22 -4.16
C ARG A 134 18.79 6.74 -3.89
N PHE A 135 18.02 6.42 -2.84
CA PHE A 135 17.64 5.04 -2.51
C PHE A 135 16.98 4.32 -3.69
N ILE A 136 16.01 4.97 -4.35
CA ILE A 136 15.34 4.36 -5.51
C ILE A 136 16.32 4.13 -6.66
N ARG A 137 17.15 5.12 -6.99
CA ARG A 137 18.15 4.99 -8.06
C ARG A 137 19.17 3.87 -7.83
N GLU A 138 19.55 3.68 -6.57
CA GLU A 138 20.49 2.63 -6.17
C GLU A 138 19.88 1.22 -6.20
N HIS A 139 18.64 1.09 -5.77
CA HIS A 139 17.99 -0.24 -5.57
C HIS A 139 17.06 -0.64 -6.70
N TYR A 140 16.55 0.31 -7.47
CA TYR A 140 15.58 0.09 -8.56
C TYR A 140 16.02 0.84 -9.84
N PRO A 141 17.11 0.44 -10.50
CA PRO A 141 17.72 1.18 -11.61
C PRO A 141 16.81 1.32 -12.84
N ASP A 142 15.84 0.43 -13.00
CA ASP A 142 14.86 0.46 -14.11
C ASP A 142 13.68 1.42 -13.84
N VAL A 143 13.61 2.01 -12.65
CA VAL A 143 12.56 2.97 -12.27
C VAL A 143 13.03 4.39 -12.58
N LEU A 144 12.22 5.11 -13.35
CA LEU A 144 12.45 6.53 -13.62
C LEU A 144 12.07 7.37 -12.40
N VAL A 145 12.88 8.37 -12.07
CA VAL A 145 12.66 9.21 -10.89
C VAL A 145 12.67 10.68 -11.27
N THR A 146 11.68 11.42 -10.79
CA THR A 146 11.53 12.86 -10.98
C THR A 146 11.19 13.58 -9.68
N GLU A 147 11.42 14.89 -9.63
CA GLU A 147 10.98 15.76 -8.55
C GLU A 147 9.60 16.37 -8.86
N PRO A 148 8.85 16.85 -7.85
CA PRO A 148 7.48 17.35 -8.06
C PRO A 148 7.38 18.51 -9.06
N GLU A 149 8.38 19.40 -9.07
CA GLU A 149 8.42 20.59 -9.93
C GLU A 149 8.49 20.26 -11.42
N GLU A 150 9.14 19.14 -11.77
CA GLU A 150 9.31 18.68 -13.15
C GLU A 150 8.39 17.51 -13.52
N CYS A 151 7.64 16.99 -12.54
CA CYS A 151 6.93 15.70 -12.65
C CYS A 151 6.01 15.67 -13.87
N LYS A 152 5.17 16.68 -14.05
CA LYS A 152 4.23 16.74 -15.18
C LYS A 152 4.92 16.64 -16.53
N GLU A 153 5.91 17.50 -16.78
CA GLU A 153 6.65 17.50 -18.05
C GLU A 153 7.44 16.21 -18.25
N PHE A 154 8.00 15.67 -17.16
CA PHE A 154 8.73 14.42 -17.19
C PHE A 154 7.83 13.25 -17.56
N VAL A 155 6.62 13.16 -16.98
CA VAL A 155 5.63 12.13 -17.29
C VAL A 155 5.19 12.25 -18.76
N LEU A 156 4.86 13.45 -19.22
CA LEU A 156 4.44 13.68 -20.61
C LEU A 156 5.51 13.23 -21.64
N ARG A 157 6.79 13.46 -21.34
CA ARG A 157 7.90 13.02 -22.22
C ARG A 157 8.18 11.52 -22.17
N ASN A 158 7.81 10.87 -21.07
CA ASN A 158 8.09 9.45 -20.83
C ASN A 158 6.84 8.56 -20.85
N SER A 159 5.73 9.04 -21.39
CA SER A 159 4.50 8.29 -21.57
C SER A 159 4.11 8.24 -23.06
N ASP A 160 3.32 7.25 -23.41
CA ASP A 160 2.91 7.06 -24.81
C ASP A 160 1.54 7.72 -25.11
N HIS A 161 0.74 8.00 -24.07
CA HIS A 161 -0.65 8.44 -24.18
C HIS A 161 -0.88 9.87 -23.67
N GLY A 162 0.20 10.69 -23.61
CA GLY A 162 0.08 12.09 -23.16
C GLY A 162 -0.19 12.22 -21.67
N GLY A 163 0.31 11.31 -20.87
CA GLY A 163 0.19 11.21 -19.42
C GLY A 163 0.39 9.77 -18.95
N ALA A 164 0.45 9.56 -17.66
CA ALA A 164 0.52 8.22 -17.07
C ALA A 164 -0.83 7.51 -17.17
N ASP A 165 -0.82 6.25 -17.61
CA ASP A 165 -2.04 5.42 -17.72
C ASP A 165 -2.61 5.11 -16.34
N VAL A 166 -1.74 4.95 -15.35
CA VAL A 166 -2.10 4.75 -13.95
C VAL A 166 -1.31 5.71 -13.07
N VAL A 167 -2.00 6.41 -12.17
CA VAL A 167 -1.38 7.29 -11.17
C VAL A 167 -1.78 6.85 -9.78
N LEU A 168 -0.77 6.55 -8.96
CA LEU A 168 -0.92 6.14 -7.56
C LEU A 168 -0.38 7.25 -6.64
N GLU A 169 -1.29 7.99 -6.01
CA GLU A 169 -0.94 9.04 -5.06
C GLU A 169 -0.82 8.43 -3.65
N VAL A 170 0.39 8.42 -3.10
CA VAL A 170 0.72 7.82 -1.81
C VAL A 170 1.57 8.74 -0.91
N ALA A 171 1.68 10.01 -1.27
CA ALA A 171 2.36 11.02 -0.47
C ALA A 171 1.46 11.68 0.58
N GLY A 172 0.16 11.84 0.26
CA GLY A 172 -0.84 12.42 1.15
C GLY A 172 -0.62 13.90 1.46
N ALA A 173 0.08 14.66 0.60
CA ALA A 173 0.27 16.09 0.76
C ALA A 173 -0.80 16.89 0.01
N GLY A 174 -1.03 18.16 0.42
CA GLY A 174 -2.14 18.96 -0.10
C GLY A 174 -2.15 19.16 -1.62
N ASP A 175 -0.98 19.25 -2.25
CA ASP A 175 -0.84 19.53 -3.69
C ASP A 175 -0.68 18.26 -4.55
N THR A 176 -0.43 17.12 -3.94
CA THR A 176 -0.10 15.88 -4.67
C THR A 176 -1.28 15.28 -5.39
N PHE A 177 -2.49 15.43 -4.87
CA PHE A 177 -3.71 15.00 -5.58
C PHE A 177 -3.91 15.79 -6.90
N ARG A 178 -3.69 17.09 -6.87
CA ARG A 178 -3.74 17.92 -8.08
C ARG A 178 -2.66 17.50 -9.08
N LEU A 179 -1.44 17.31 -8.61
CA LEU A 179 -0.34 16.82 -9.44
C LEU A 179 -0.69 15.46 -10.09
N ALA A 180 -1.27 14.54 -9.31
CA ALA A 180 -1.73 13.25 -9.82
C ALA A 180 -2.72 13.41 -10.97
N TRP A 181 -3.72 14.26 -10.78
CA TRP A 181 -4.71 14.58 -11.83
C TRP A 181 -4.08 15.16 -13.08
N GLU A 182 -3.15 16.10 -12.94
CA GLU A 182 -2.46 16.75 -14.05
C GLU A 182 -1.48 15.84 -14.81
N CYS A 183 -1.04 14.75 -14.21
CA CYS A 183 -0.14 13.76 -14.79
C CYS A 183 -0.88 12.58 -15.44
N ALA A 184 -2.15 12.38 -15.13
CA ALA A 184 -2.95 11.29 -15.70
C ALA A 184 -3.22 11.51 -17.19
N CYS A 185 -3.25 10.44 -17.98
CA CYS A 185 -3.65 10.52 -19.38
C CYS A 185 -5.15 10.78 -19.52
N LEU A 186 -5.55 11.40 -20.65
CA LEU A 186 -6.94 11.82 -20.90
C LEU A 186 -7.91 10.68 -21.23
N LEU A 187 -7.43 9.43 -21.32
CA LEU A 187 -8.29 8.29 -21.68
C LEU A 187 -9.22 7.84 -20.53
N TYR A 188 -8.99 8.34 -19.30
CA TYR A 188 -9.70 7.92 -18.09
C TYR A 188 -10.43 9.08 -17.37
N THR A 189 -10.66 10.18 -18.05
CA THR A 189 -11.45 11.31 -17.54
C THR A 189 -12.89 11.31 -18.05
#